data_5e13e569c670e45edc8af2401abe58b7
#
_entry.id   5e13e569c670e45edc8af2401abe58b7
#
_cell.length_a   1.000
_cell.length_b   1.000
_cell.length_c   1.000
_cell.angle_alpha   90.00
_cell.angle_beta   90.00
_cell.angle_gamma   90.00
#
_symmetry.space_group_name_H-M   'P 1'
#
loop_
_entity.id
_entity.type
_entity.pdbx_description
1 polymer ?
#
loop_
_entity_poly.entity_id
_entity_poly.type
_entity_poly.pdbx_seq_one_letter_code
_entity_poly.pdbx_strand_id
1 'polypeptide(L)'
;MALATALENQAVGAYQAALDAAKAGRLGTVPPAVATFITTAMGQHVDHAKVWNSVLTGAGKPAITDVPLSNQPATLKALGAATDVATVAKLALSLEDQAAQTYLFATYNVTSPGGIATAASIAPVEAMHAAILNYVLGQYPVPDDFLPVDKAAGPGLLTV
;
A
#
# COMPACT_ATOMS: atom_id res chain seq x y z
N MET A 1 8.00 3.83 -11.65
CA MET A 1 6.58 4.18 -11.93
C MET A 1 5.72 2.93 -12.08
N ALA A 2 6.01 1.98 -13.00
CA ALA A 2 5.22 0.74 -13.12
C ALA A 2 5.13 -0.03 -11.78
N LEU A 3 6.26 -0.22 -11.09
CA LEU A 3 6.28 -0.84 -9.77
C LEU A 3 5.41 -0.07 -8.77
N ALA A 4 5.49 1.26 -8.75
CA ALA A 4 4.67 2.09 -7.88
C ALA A 4 3.17 1.86 -8.14
N THR A 5 2.73 1.94 -9.41
CA THR A 5 1.32 1.66 -9.76
C THR A 5 0.88 0.26 -9.35
N ALA A 6 1.74 -0.75 -9.52
CA ALA A 6 1.42 -2.13 -9.14
C ALA A 6 1.28 -2.29 -7.62
N LEU A 7 2.10 -1.61 -6.81
CA LEU A 7 1.99 -1.58 -5.36
C LEU A 7 0.68 -0.92 -4.90
N GLU A 8 0.31 0.22 -5.52
CA GLU A 8 -0.96 0.86 -5.22
C GLU A 8 -2.15 -0.05 -5.54
N ASN A 9 -2.15 -0.68 -6.71
CA ASN A 9 -3.21 -1.63 -7.08
C ASN A 9 -3.25 -2.83 -6.12
N GLN A 10 -2.11 -3.29 -5.62
CA GLN A 10 -2.04 -4.35 -4.60
C GLN A 10 -2.71 -3.89 -3.30
N ALA A 11 -2.43 -2.69 -2.84
CA ALA A 11 -3.03 -2.13 -1.63
C ALA A 11 -4.56 -1.94 -1.79
N VAL A 12 -5.02 -1.41 -2.92
CA VAL A 12 -6.47 -1.32 -3.24
C VAL A 12 -7.13 -2.70 -3.14
N GLY A 13 -6.54 -3.72 -3.77
CA GLY A 13 -7.06 -5.10 -3.73
C GLY A 13 -7.06 -5.68 -2.31
N ALA A 14 -6.04 -5.40 -1.52
CA ALA A 14 -5.94 -5.86 -0.14
C ALA A 14 -7.02 -5.22 0.75
N TYR A 15 -7.23 -3.92 0.66
CA TYR A 15 -8.27 -3.23 1.42
C TYR A 15 -9.68 -3.64 0.97
N GLN A 16 -9.91 -3.86 -0.33
CA GLN A 16 -11.17 -4.39 -0.82
C GLN A 16 -11.45 -5.79 -0.25
N ALA A 17 -10.45 -6.67 -0.25
CA ALA A 17 -10.59 -8.02 0.34
C ALA A 17 -10.87 -7.96 1.85
N ALA A 18 -10.28 -7.00 2.57
CA ALA A 18 -10.56 -6.76 3.99
C ALA A 18 -12.02 -6.32 4.22
N LEU A 19 -12.54 -5.39 3.41
CA LEU A 19 -13.94 -4.95 3.48
C LEU A 19 -14.91 -6.11 3.19
N ASP A 20 -14.60 -6.93 2.20
CA ASP A 20 -15.44 -8.08 1.84
C ASP A 20 -15.42 -9.15 2.94
N ALA A 21 -14.26 -9.39 3.56
CA ALA A 21 -14.14 -10.27 4.72
C ALA A 21 -14.94 -9.75 5.94
N ALA A 22 -14.89 -8.44 6.18
CA ALA A 22 -15.67 -7.78 7.23
C ALA A 22 -17.18 -7.90 6.99
N LYS A 23 -17.65 -7.61 5.78
CA LYS A 23 -19.06 -7.75 5.38
C LYS A 23 -19.56 -9.18 5.50
N ALA A 24 -18.71 -10.16 5.20
CA ALA A 24 -19.01 -11.58 5.33
C ALA A 24 -18.96 -12.08 6.80
N GLY A 25 -18.65 -11.22 7.76
CA GLY A 25 -18.56 -11.57 9.19
C GLY A 25 -17.32 -12.42 9.54
N ARG A 26 -16.37 -12.61 8.61
CA ARG A 26 -15.19 -13.47 8.82
C ARG A 26 -14.19 -12.91 9.81
N LEU A 27 -14.19 -11.59 10.02
CA LEU A 27 -13.22 -10.92 10.88
C LEU A 27 -13.75 -10.64 12.30
N GLY A 28 -14.95 -11.14 12.64
CA GLY A 28 -15.62 -10.78 13.88
C GLY A 28 -16.13 -9.33 13.86
N THR A 29 -16.16 -8.71 15.04
CA THR A 29 -16.59 -7.30 15.15
C THR A 29 -15.49 -6.36 14.66
N VAL A 30 -15.78 -5.59 13.62
CA VAL A 30 -14.89 -4.57 13.10
C VAL A 30 -15.29 -3.21 13.67
N PRO A 31 -14.42 -2.52 14.43
CA PRO A 31 -14.72 -1.18 14.95
C PRO A 31 -15.01 -0.18 13.81
N PRO A 32 -16.01 0.72 13.97
CA PRO A 32 -16.35 1.69 12.93
C PRO A 32 -15.16 2.55 12.45
N ALA A 33 -14.27 2.94 13.35
CA ALA A 33 -13.07 3.71 13.01
C ALA A 33 -12.13 2.92 12.07
N VAL A 34 -12.01 1.59 12.27
CA VAL A 34 -11.19 0.72 11.40
C VAL A 34 -11.86 0.61 10.02
N ALA A 35 -13.17 0.45 9.95
CA ALA A 35 -13.88 0.41 8.67
C ALA A 35 -13.75 1.73 7.89
N THR A 36 -13.82 2.87 8.58
CA THR A 36 -13.59 4.20 8.00
C THR A 36 -12.16 4.32 7.47
N PHE A 37 -11.16 3.91 8.27
CA PHE A 37 -9.76 3.91 7.84
C PHE A 37 -9.56 3.10 6.57
N ILE A 38 -10.04 1.86 6.52
CA ILE A 38 -9.90 0.98 5.34
C ILE A 38 -10.48 1.65 4.09
N THR A 39 -11.67 2.25 4.20
CA THR A 39 -12.31 2.90 3.05
C THR A 39 -11.55 4.13 2.59
N THR A 40 -11.03 4.93 3.54
CA THR A 40 -10.27 6.15 3.25
C THR A 40 -8.91 5.80 2.61
N ALA A 41 -8.14 4.91 3.22
CA ALA A 41 -6.84 4.47 2.71
C ALA A 41 -6.99 3.86 1.30
N MET A 42 -7.97 2.98 1.09
CA MET A 42 -8.26 2.42 -0.23
C MET A 42 -8.51 3.51 -1.28
N GLY A 43 -9.29 4.54 -0.95
CA GLY A 43 -9.53 5.68 -1.85
C GLY A 43 -8.26 6.45 -2.20
N GLN A 44 -7.38 6.66 -1.21
CA GLN A 44 -6.09 7.32 -1.40
C GLN A 44 -5.16 6.50 -2.32
N HIS A 45 -5.07 5.18 -2.12
CA HIS A 45 -4.32 4.31 -3.04
C HIS A 45 -4.86 4.33 -4.48
N VAL A 46 -6.19 4.40 -4.66
CA VAL A 46 -6.79 4.58 -5.99
C VAL A 46 -6.29 5.87 -6.65
N ASP A 47 -6.22 6.97 -5.90
CA ASP A 47 -5.76 8.25 -6.43
C ASP A 47 -4.24 8.25 -6.68
N HIS A 48 -3.44 7.62 -5.82
CA HIS A 48 -2.01 7.41 -6.05
C HIS A 48 -1.76 6.60 -7.34
N ALA A 49 -2.50 5.50 -7.55
CA ALA A 49 -2.41 4.70 -8.78
C ALA A 49 -2.75 5.50 -10.04
N LYS A 50 -3.77 6.38 -9.97
CA LYS A 50 -4.12 7.29 -11.09
C LYS A 50 -2.99 8.23 -11.43
N VAL A 51 -2.34 8.84 -10.42
CA VAL A 51 -1.22 9.74 -10.63
C VAL A 51 -0.06 9.02 -11.32
N TRP A 52 0.34 7.84 -10.84
CA TRP A 52 1.40 7.06 -11.47
C TRP A 52 1.05 6.58 -12.87
N ASN A 53 -0.19 6.17 -13.12
CA ASN A 53 -0.66 5.83 -14.46
C ASN A 53 -0.64 7.05 -15.40
N SER A 54 -0.96 8.25 -14.92
CA SER A 54 -0.83 9.47 -15.71
C SER A 54 0.63 9.72 -16.15
N VAL A 55 1.58 9.46 -15.25
CA VAL A 55 3.02 9.59 -15.59
C VAL A 55 3.44 8.52 -16.61
N LEU A 56 2.98 7.28 -16.46
CA LEU A 56 3.26 6.20 -17.42
C LEU A 56 2.73 6.53 -18.81
N THR A 57 1.45 6.90 -18.90
CA THR A 57 0.80 7.21 -20.18
C THR A 57 1.36 8.47 -20.83
N GLY A 58 1.72 9.48 -20.03
CA GLY A 58 2.43 10.67 -20.49
C GLY A 58 3.82 10.37 -21.07
N ALA A 59 4.45 9.27 -20.62
CA ALA A 59 5.70 8.75 -21.17
C ALA A 59 5.51 7.74 -22.33
N GLY A 60 4.29 7.62 -22.86
CA GLY A 60 3.95 6.70 -23.96
C GLY A 60 3.96 5.21 -23.53
N LYS A 61 3.85 4.92 -22.24
CA LYS A 61 3.76 3.56 -21.71
C LYS A 61 2.31 3.20 -21.40
N PRO A 62 1.92 1.93 -21.51
CA PRO A 62 0.58 1.49 -21.13
C PRO A 62 0.30 1.73 -19.64
N ALA A 63 -0.95 2.04 -19.31
CA ALA A 63 -1.39 2.04 -17.92
C ALA A 63 -1.35 0.63 -17.32
N ILE A 64 -1.10 0.54 -16.02
CA ILE A 64 -1.14 -0.71 -15.25
C ILE A 64 -2.44 -0.71 -14.44
N THR A 65 -3.31 -1.67 -14.73
CA THR A 65 -4.64 -1.81 -14.09
C THR A 65 -4.77 -3.09 -13.28
N ASP A 66 -3.80 -3.99 -13.39
CA ASP A 66 -3.67 -5.24 -12.64
C ASP A 66 -2.57 -5.13 -11.57
N VAL A 67 -2.21 -6.25 -10.95
CA VAL A 67 -1.16 -6.36 -9.93
C VAL A 67 -0.06 -7.31 -10.42
N PRO A 68 0.81 -6.86 -11.34
CA PRO A 68 1.88 -7.70 -11.88
C PRO A 68 3.06 -7.78 -10.90
N LEU A 69 2.81 -8.29 -9.70
CA LEU A 69 3.80 -8.47 -8.63
C LEU A 69 3.96 -9.95 -8.29
N SER A 70 5.22 -10.39 -8.16
CA SER A 70 5.54 -11.79 -7.86
C SER A 70 5.06 -12.24 -6.47
N ASN A 71 4.87 -11.32 -5.52
CA ASN A 71 4.32 -11.59 -4.18
C ASN A 71 2.78 -11.60 -4.14
N GLN A 72 2.07 -11.17 -5.19
CA GLN A 72 0.62 -11.04 -5.19
C GLN A 72 -0.12 -12.35 -4.82
N PRO A 73 0.25 -13.54 -5.35
CA PRO A 73 -0.42 -14.77 -4.96
C PRO A 73 -0.31 -15.08 -3.46
N ALA A 74 0.84 -14.79 -2.85
CA ALA A 74 1.07 -15.00 -1.42
C ALA A 74 0.23 -14.01 -0.58
N THR A 75 0.15 -12.74 -0.99
CA THR A 75 -0.67 -11.70 -0.36
C THR A 75 -2.15 -12.10 -0.37
N LEU A 76 -2.69 -12.51 -1.53
CA LEU A 76 -4.08 -12.95 -1.64
C LEU A 76 -4.38 -14.19 -0.79
N LYS A 77 -3.47 -15.15 -0.74
CA LYS A 77 -3.59 -16.34 0.10
C LYS A 77 -3.64 -15.96 1.59
N ALA A 78 -2.77 -15.07 2.03
CA ALA A 78 -2.72 -14.63 3.42
C ALA A 78 -4.01 -13.87 3.83
N LEU A 79 -4.50 -12.97 2.97
CA LEU A 79 -5.77 -12.26 3.18
C LEU A 79 -6.96 -13.22 3.21
N GLY A 80 -7.00 -14.20 2.30
CA GLY A 80 -8.05 -15.22 2.25
C GLY A 80 -8.11 -16.11 3.50
N ALA A 81 -6.97 -16.32 4.17
CA ALA A 81 -6.85 -17.11 5.39
C ALA A 81 -7.10 -16.31 6.68
N ALA A 82 -7.19 -14.99 6.60
CA ALA A 82 -7.38 -14.13 7.77
C ALA A 82 -8.79 -14.29 8.37
N THR A 83 -8.85 -14.45 9.69
CA THR A 83 -10.10 -14.69 10.45
C THR A 83 -10.36 -13.62 11.52
N ASP A 84 -9.51 -12.62 11.63
CA ASP A 84 -9.63 -11.53 12.60
C ASP A 84 -9.04 -10.22 12.07
N VAL A 85 -9.43 -9.10 12.67
CA VAL A 85 -8.98 -7.75 12.30
C VAL A 85 -7.46 -7.59 12.48
N ALA A 86 -6.88 -8.17 13.52
CA ALA A 86 -5.47 -8.00 13.82
C ALA A 86 -4.58 -8.67 12.76
N THR A 87 -4.98 -9.83 12.25
CA THR A 87 -4.29 -10.52 11.15
C THR A 87 -4.32 -9.68 9.87
N VAL A 88 -5.48 -9.12 9.51
CA VAL A 88 -5.61 -8.23 8.34
C VAL A 88 -4.79 -6.96 8.53
N ALA A 89 -4.83 -6.35 9.73
CA ALA A 89 -4.07 -5.14 10.03
C ALA A 89 -2.55 -5.36 9.92
N LYS A 90 -2.02 -6.52 10.35
CA LYS A 90 -0.60 -6.87 10.17
C LYS A 90 -0.21 -7.00 8.70
N LEU A 91 -1.05 -7.61 7.89
CA LEU A 91 -0.82 -7.72 6.45
C LEU A 91 -0.83 -6.34 5.78
N ALA A 92 -1.83 -5.50 6.10
CA ALA A 92 -1.90 -4.14 5.61
C ALA A 92 -0.67 -3.33 6.04
N LEU A 93 -0.28 -3.38 7.32
CA LEU A 93 0.92 -2.70 7.83
C LEU A 93 2.17 -3.06 7.03
N SER A 94 2.33 -4.34 6.67
CA SER A 94 3.48 -4.77 5.85
C SER A 94 3.46 -4.15 4.45
N LEU A 95 2.28 -3.94 3.85
CA LEU A 95 2.15 -3.29 2.55
C LEU A 95 2.39 -1.78 2.65
N GLU A 96 1.86 -1.13 3.68
CA GLU A 96 2.07 0.31 3.92
C GLU A 96 3.54 0.63 4.23
N ASP A 97 4.19 -0.15 5.08
CA ASP A 97 5.63 -0.02 5.34
C ASP A 97 6.45 -0.13 4.05
N GLN A 98 6.12 -1.14 3.23
CA GLN A 98 6.80 -1.32 1.95
C GLN A 98 6.55 -0.14 1.00
N ALA A 99 5.32 0.37 0.93
CA ALA A 99 4.96 1.50 0.09
C ALA A 99 5.68 2.78 0.55
N ALA A 100 5.58 3.15 1.84
CA ALA A 100 6.24 4.32 2.41
C ALA A 100 7.75 4.31 2.14
N GLN A 101 8.41 3.18 2.41
CA GLN A 101 9.84 3.01 2.20
C GLN A 101 10.23 3.03 0.72
N THR A 102 9.39 2.46 -0.15
CA THR A 102 9.61 2.49 -1.61
C THR A 102 9.53 3.91 -2.13
N TYR A 103 8.57 4.70 -1.68
CA TYR A 103 8.44 6.10 -2.09
C TYR A 103 9.57 6.97 -1.54
N LEU A 104 9.99 6.75 -0.29
CA LEU A 104 11.17 7.44 0.23
C LEU A 104 12.42 7.07 -0.58
N PHE A 105 12.65 5.78 -0.85
CA PHE A 105 13.76 5.31 -1.68
C PHE A 105 13.73 5.91 -3.09
N ALA A 106 12.53 6.06 -3.67
CA ALA A 106 12.35 6.66 -4.99
C ALA A 106 12.83 8.12 -5.04
N THR A 107 12.68 8.89 -3.97
CA THR A 107 13.14 10.29 -3.93
C THR A 107 14.64 10.43 -4.13
N TYR A 108 15.44 9.40 -3.78
CA TYR A 108 16.90 9.39 -3.96
C TYR A 108 17.35 8.80 -5.31
N ASN A 109 16.48 8.02 -5.96
CA ASN A 109 16.85 7.16 -7.09
C ASN A 109 16.13 7.51 -8.40
N VAL A 110 15.15 8.41 -8.34
CA VAL A 110 14.44 8.91 -9.54
C VAL A 110 15.04 10.24 -9.96
N THR A 111 15.25 10.44 -11.26
CA THR A 111 15.88 11.68 -11.79
C THR A 111 14.85 12.71 -12.27
N SER A 112 13.61 12.29 -12.52
CA SER A 112 12.53 13.19 -12.93
C SER A 112 12.04 14.05 -11.75
N PRO A 113 12.11 15.39 -11.83
CA PRO A 113 11.62 16.25 -10.75
C PRO A 113 10.15 16.01 -10.39
N GLY A 114 9.28 15.77 -11.38
CA GLY A 114 7.87 15.43 -11.14
C GLY A 114 7.71 14.08 -10.45
N GLY A 115 8.50 13.07 -10.81
CA GLY A 115 8.52 11.77 -10.15
C GLY A 115 8.98 11.87 -8.70
N ILE A 116 10.02 12.66 -8.44
CA ILE A 116 10.52 12.93 -7.08
C ILE A 116 9.43 13.61 -6.24
N ALA A 117 8.81 14.68 -6.77
CA ALA A 117 7.76 15.41 -6.07
C ALA A 117 6.55 14.51 -5.76
N THR A 118 6.13 13.66 -6.71
CA THR A 118 5.05 12.70 -6.51
C THR A 118 5.41 11.70 -5.42
N ALA A 119 6.57 11.06 -5.49
CA ALA A 119 7.02 10.10 -4.46
C ALA A 119 7.12 10.76 -3.08
N ALA A 120 7.69 11.97 -3.00
CA ALA A 120 7.80 12.71 -1.75
C ALA A 120 6.44 13.13 -1.16
N SER A 121 5.40 13.31 -1.98
CA SER A 121 4.05 13.63 -1.50
C SER A 121 3.28 12.40 -1.02
N ILE A 122 3.55 11.23 -1.57
CA ILE A 122 2.87 9.97 -1.21
C ILE A 122 3.54 9.32 0.01
N ALA A 123 4.86 9.27 0.10
CA ALA A 123 5.59 8.61 1.20
C ALA A 123 5.05 8.95 2.61
N PRO A 124 4.77 10.23 2.96
CA PRO A 124 4.19 10.55 4.26
C PRO A 124 2.78 10.00 4.46
N VAL A 125 1.97 9.89 3.41
CA VAL A 125 0.60 9.35 3.50
C VAL A 125 0.66 7.86 3.85
N GLU A 126 1.52 7.09 3.19
CA GLU A 126 1.72 5.67 3.49
C GLU A 126 2.29 5.47 4.91
N ALA A 127 3.22 6.32 5.33
CA ALA A 127 3.72 6.30 6.71
C ALA A 127 2.61 6.62 7.74
N MET A 128 1.67 7.52 7.42
CA MET A 128 0.50 7.79 8.27
C MET A 128 -0.46 6.59 8.31
N HIS A 129 -0.67 5.88 7.20
CA HIS A 129 -1.43 4.63 7.18
C HIS A 129 -0.78 3.59 8.09
N ALA A 130 0.54 3.39 7.97
CA ALA A 130 1.29 2.49 8.82
C ALA A 130 1.18 2.88 10.31
N ALA A 131 1.24 4.16 10.64
CA ALA A 131 1.08 4.65 12.01
C ALA A 131 -0.30 4.33 12.58
N ILE A 132 -1.38 4.48 11.81
CA ILE A 132 -2.73 4.11 12.22
C ILE A 132 -2.84 2.60 12.45
N LEU A 133 -2.25 1.80 11.57
CA LEU A 133 -2.26 0.33 11.71
C LEU A 133 -1.45 -0.15 12.91
N ASN A 134 -0.30 0.46 13.20
CA ASN A 134 0.43 0.22 14.45
C ASN A 134 -0.45 0.49 15.67
N TYR A 135 -1.15 1.64 15.68
CA TYR A 135 -2.06 1.98 16.77
C TYR A 135 -3.20 0.96 16.92
N VAL A 136 -3.82 0.55 15.82
CA VAL A 136 -4.87 -0.50 15.81
C VAL A 136 -4.35 -1.82 16.37
N LEU A 137 -3.08 -2.14 16.16
CA LEU A 137 -2.40 -3.32 16.68
C LEU A 137 -1.92 -3.18 18.14
N GLY A 138 -2.16 -2.03 18.78
CA GLY A 138 -1.70 -1.75 20.14
C GLY A 138 -0.20 -1.47 20.23
N GLN A 139 0.43 -1.12 19.09
CA GLN A 139 1.84 -0.75 19.00
C GLN A 139 2.00 0.77 19.02
N TYR A 140 3.22 1.26 19.29
CA TYR A 140 3.51 2.68 19.18
C TYR A 140 3.41 3.12 17.71
N PRO A 141 2.65 4.18 17.39
CA PRO A 141 2.36 4.55 15.99
C PRO A 141 3.59 4.89 15.15
N VAL A 142 4.60 5.50 15.76
CA VAL A 142 5.83 5.96 15.09
C VAL A 142 7.03 5.32 15.80
N PRO A 143 7.36 4.04 15.51
CA PRO A 143 8.35 3.29 16.26
C PRO A 143 9.79 3.76 16.02
N ASP A 144 10.07 4.34 14.85
CA ASP A 144 11.41 4.70 14.40
C ASP A 144 11.61 6.23 14.39
N ASP A 145 12.83 6.72 14.68
CA ASP A 145 13.17 8.14 14.58
C ASP A 145 13.19 8.65 13.13
N PHE A 146 13.49 7.77 12.19
CA PHE A 146 13.53 8.06 10.75
C PHE A 146 12.84 6.94 9.97
N LEU A 147 12.12 7.30 8.91
CA LEU A 147 11.54 6.29 8.01
C LEU A 147 12.69 5.52 7.32
N PRO A 148 12.81 4.19 7.54
CA PRO A 148 13.84 3.37 6.91
C PRO A 148 13.54 3.13 5.41
N VAL A 149 14.44 2.43 4.70
CA VAL A 149 14.27 2.01 3.31
C VAL A 149 14.63 0.54 3.06
N ASP A 150 14.84 -0.22 4.11
CA ASP A 150 15.25 -1.64 4.05
C ASP A 150 14.15 -2.57 3.51
N LYS A 151 12.88 -2.17 3.60
CA LYS A 151 11.73 -2.88 3.03
C LYS A 151 11.28 -2.33 1.67
N ALA A 152 12.00 -1.35 1.10
CA ALA A 152 11.64 -0.78 -0.20
C ALA A 152 11.56 -1.87 -1.27
N ALA A 153 10.50 -1.84 -2.08
CA ALA A 153 10.31 -2.79 -3.16
C ALA A 153 11.36 -2.62 -4.25
N GLY A 154 12.07 -3.69 -4.56
CA GLY A 154 13.02 -3.72 -5.68
C GLY A 154 12.33 -3.96 -7.02
N PRO A 155 12.99 -3.57 -8.15
CA PRO A 155 12.44 -3.77 -9.50
C PRO A 155 12.09 -5.23 -9.84
N GLY A 156 12.81 -6.19 -9.23
CA GLY A 156 12.57 -7.62 -9.41
C GLY A 156 11.25 -8.14 -8.84
N LEU A 157 10.50 -7.30 -8.11
CA LEU A 157 9.15 -7.65 -7.66
C LEU A 157 8.14 -7.58 -8.84
N LEU A 158 8.38 -6.71 -9.83
CA LEU A 158 7.54 -6.53 -11.00
C LEU A 158 7.72 -7.70 -11.98
N THR A 159 6.62 -8.21 -12.55
CA THR A 159 6.59 -9.39 -13.45
C THR A 159 6.29 -9.06 -14.92
N VAL A 160 6.30 -7.77 -15.29
CA VAL A 160 6.08 -7.24 -16.65
C VAL A 160 7.22 -6.38 -17.12
#